data_3a260f921727c83ab2705d56701d3590
#
_entry.id   3a260f921727c83ab2705d56701d3590
#
_cell.length_a   1.000
_cell.length_b   1.000
_cell.length_c   1.000
_cell.angle_alpha   90.00
_cell.angle_beta   90.00
_cell.angle_gamma   90.00
#
_symmetry.space_group_name_H-M   'P 1'
#
loop_
_entity.id
_entity.type
_entity.pdbx_description
1 polymer ?
#
loop_
_entity_poly.entity_id
_entity_poly.type
_entity_poly.pdbx_seq_one_letter_code
_entity_poly.pdbx_strand_id
1 'polypeptide(L)'
;MADTTIAAVLHELNKPLRLTELTLPALKPGQVMVDVAYSGVCQSQLNEIRGRKGPDKFLPHTLGHEGSGTVTAVGERVTKVKPGMKVVLSWLKGRGADVPGTVYQSEIGRAHV
;
A
#
# COMPACT_ATOMS: atom_id res chain seq x y z
N MET A 1 -7.47 18.72 -6.35
CA MET A 1 -7.76 18.15 -5.03
C MET A 1 -6.96 16.87 -4.84
N ALA A 2 -6.49 16.64 -3.64
CA ALA A 2 -5.81 15.40 -3.33
C ALA A 2 -6.83 14.26 -3.21
N ASP A 3 -6.52 13.12 -3.80
CA ASP A 3 -7.35 11.94 -3.66
C ASP A 3 -7.14 11.31 -2.28
N THR A 4 -8.19 10.71 -1.75
CA THR A 4 -8.14 10.02 -0.46
C THR A 4 -8.60 8.58 -0.59
N THR A 5 -8.20 7.77 0.38
CA THR A 5 -8.65 6.38 0.50
C THR A 5 -8.80 6.04 1.98
N ILE A 6 -9.55 4.99 2.27
CA ILE A 6 -9.68 4.47 3.64
C ILE A 6 -8.94 3.14 3.71
N ALA A 7 -8.08 3.00 4.69
CA ALA A 7 -7.30 1.80 4.90
C ALA A 7 -7.33 1.35 6.36
N ALA A 8 -7.10 0.06 6.57
CA ALA A 8 -6.91 -0.49 7.90
C ALA A 8 -5.43 -0.34 8.26
N VAL A 9 -5.13 0.52 9.21
CA VAL A 9 -3.78 0.92 9.56
C VAL A 9 -3.40 0.41 10.94
N LEU A 10 -2.21 -0.17 11.05
CA LEU A 10 -1.64 -0.60 12.34
C LEU A 10 -0.92 0.59 12.96
N HIS A 11 -1.44 1.07 14.10
CA HIS A 11 -0.84 2.19 14.83
C HIS A 11 0.10 1.73 15.93
N GLU A 12 -0.22 0.61 16.57
CA GLU A 12 0.59 0.00 17.62
C GLU A 12 0.55 -1.52 17.47
N LEU A 13 1.64 -2.18 17.84
CA LEU A 13 1.70 -3.63 17.88
C LEU A 13 0.69 -4.17 18.89
N ASN A 14 0.12 -5.32 18.59
CA ASN A 14 -0.86 -6.02 19.44
C ASN A 14 -2.15 -5.23 19.70
N LYS A 15 -2.48 -4.29 18.83
CA LYS A 15 -3.71 -3.52 18.88
C LYS A 15 -4.53 -3.74 17.62
N PRO A 16 -5.86 -3.58 17.68
CA PRO A 16 -6.67 -3.67 16.47
C PRO A 16 -6.23 -2.66 15.41
N LEU A 17 -6.36 -3.05 14.15
CA LEU A 17 -6.21 -2.12 13.04
C LEU A 17 -7.31 -1.05 13.12
N ARG A 18 -6.98 0.16 12.73
CA ARG A 18 -7.94 1.28 12.73
C ARG A 18 -8.19 1.72 11.31
N LEU A 19 -9.47 1.88 10.96
CA LEU A 19 -9.83 2.47 9.67
C LEU A 19 -9.43 3.94 9.68
N THR A 20 -8.59 4.32 8.75
CA THR A 20 -7.98 5.64 8.70
C THR A 20 -8.08 6.19 7.29
N GLU A 21 -8.49 7.46 7.17
CA GLU A 21 -8.45 8.15 5.88
C GLU A 21 -7.01 8.54 5.57
N LEU A 22 -6.55 8.16 4.39
CA LEU A 22 -5.21 8.45 3.91
C LEU A 22 -5.29 9.34 2.68
N THR A 23 -4.43 10.33 2.61
CA THR A 23 -4.27 11.17 1.43
C THR A 23 -3.23 10.54 0.51
N LEU A 24 -3.61 10.34 -0.75
CA LEU A 24 -2.73 9.75 -1.75
C LEU A 24 -1.79 10.82 -2.29
N PRO A 25 -0.47 10.58 -2.29
CA PRO A 25 0.47 11.52 -2.90
C PRO A 25 0.38 11.47 -4.42
N ALA A 26 0.93 12.48 -5.08
CA ALA A 26 1.06 12.47 -6.54
C ALA A 26 1.94 11.29 -6.98
N LEU A 27 1.63 10.73 -8.14
CA LEU A 27 2.42 9.63 -8.70
C LEU A 27 3.81 10.11 -9.08
N LYS A 28 4.80 9.38 -8.63
CA LYS A 28 6.20 9.56 -9.05
C LYS A 28 6.50 8.68 -10.25
N PRO A 29 7.59 8.94 -10.99
CA PRO A 29 7.97 8.06 -12.10
C PRO A 29 8.05 6.60 -11.66
N GLY A 30 7.49 5.70 -12.47
CA GLY A 30 7.46 4.26 -12.19
C GLY A 30 6.35 3.81 -11.28
N GLN A 31 5.58 4.70 -10.69
CA GLN A 31 4.46 4.34 -9.81
C GLN A 31 3.15 4.24 -10.57
N VAL A 32 2.24 3.46 -10.02
CA VAL A 32 0.94 3.16 -10.62
C VAL A 32 -0.15 3.33 -9.55
N MET A 33 -1.26 3.93 -9.94
CA MET A 33 -2.46 4.02 -9.10
C MET A 33 -3.38 2.85 -9.44
N VAL A 34 -3.78 2.11 -8.42
CA VAL A 34 -4.67 0.94 -8.59
C VAL A 34 -5.89 1.11 -7.70
N ASP A 35 -7.07 0.92 -8.31
CA ASP A 35 -8.32 0.79 -7.56
C ASP A 35 -8.43 -0.68 -7.14
N VAL A 36 -8.21 -0.95 -5.86
CA VAL A 36 -8.13 -2.30 -5.32
C VAL A 36 -9.51 -2.90 -5.19
N ALA A 37 -9.73 -4.04 -5.84
CA ALA A 37 -10.99 -4.78 -5.77
C ALA A 37 -10.97 -5.81 -4.64
N TYR A 38 -9.85 -6.52 -4.46
CA TYR A 38 -9.70 -7.56 -3.45
C TYR A 38 -8.32 -7.47 -2.81
N SER A 39 -8.27 -7.78 -1.53
CA SER A 39 -7.02 -7.87 -0.77
C SER A 39 -7.00 -9.17 0.00
N GLY A 40 -5.91 -9.92 -0.12
CA GLY A 40 -5.73 -11.16 0.62
C GLY A 40 -5.16 -10.90 2.02
N VAL A 41 -5.41 -11.82 2.93
CA VAL A 41 -4.85 -11.80 4.29
C VAL A 41 -3.88 -12.96 4.45
N CYS A 42 -2.67 -12.66 4.89
CA CYS A 42 -1.61 -13.63 5.05
C CYS A 42 -1.18 -13.75 6.52
N GLN A 43 -0.74 -14.92 6.92
CA GLN A 43 -0.25 -15.15 8.28
C GLN A 43 0.90 -14.18 8.65
N SER A 44 1.70 -13.77 7.69
CA SER A 44 2.80 -12.83 7.94
C SER A 44 2.30 -11.48 8.45
N GLN A 45 1.12 -11.03 8.01
CA GLN A 45 0.50 -9.80 8.50
C GLN A 45 0.10 -9.94 9.98
N LEU A 46 -0.45 -11.08 10.36
CA LEU A 46 -0.78 -11.35 11.77
C LEU A 46 0.48 -11.36 12.64
N ASN A 47 1.56 -11.93 12.13
CA ASN A 47 2.83 -11.96 12.85
C ASN A 47 3.36 -10.54 13.07
N GLU A 48 3.24 -9.67 12.08
CA GLU A 48 3.64 -8.27 12.23
C GLU A 48 2.76 -7.53 13.23
N ILE A 49 1.44 -7.71 13.17
CA ILE A 49 0.50 -7.07 14.09
C ILE A 49 0.80 -7.48 15.54
N ARG A 50 1.10 -8.74 15.76
CA ARG A 50 1.37 -9.28 17.09
C ARG A 50 2.80 -9.06 17.59
N GLY A 51 3.62 -8.39 16.81
CA GLY A 51 4.99 -8.10 17.18
C GLY A 51 5.93 -9.30 17.18
N ARG A 52 5.56 -10.42 16.55
CA ARG A 52 6.38 -11.62 16.49
C ARG A 52 7.65 -11.48 15.68
N LYS A 53 7.69 -10.46 14.81
CA LYS A 53 8.87 -10.12 14.02
C LYS A 53 9.75 -9.07 14.68
N GLY A 54 9.43 -8.68 15.93
CA GLY A 54 10.12 -7.63 16.66
C GLY A 54 9.47 -6.27 16.48
N PRO A 55 10.15 -5.19 16.92
CA PRO A 55 9.63 -3.83 16.75
C PRO A 55 9.39 -3.49 15.29
N ASP A 56 8.28 -2.79 15.03
CA ASP A 56 7.94 -2.33 13.69
C ASP A 56 8.33 -0.86 13.55
N LYS A 57 9.38 -0.60 12.77
CA LYS A 57 9.88 0.76 12.54
C LYS A 57 9.02 1.55 11.54
N PHE A 58 8.02 0.92 10.93
CA PHE A 58 7.15 1.54 9.94
C PHE A 58 5.81 2.00 10.49
N LEU A 59 5.60 1.93 11.80
CA LEU A 59 4.34 2.40 12.40
C LEU A 59 4.16 3.92 12.22
N PRO A 60 2.97 4.44 11.90
CA PRO A 60 1.77 3.71 11.47
C PRO A 60 2.01 2.97 10.16
N HIS A 61 1.58 1.71 10.07
CA HIS A 61 1.91 0.83 8.96
C HIS A 61 0.64 0.34 8.27
N THR A 62 0.56 0.54 6.96
CA THR A 62 -0.50 -0.01 6.12
C THR A 62 -0.03 -1.35 5.60
N LEU A 63 -0.52 -2.43 6.21
CA LEU A 63 -0.11 -3.78 5.89
C LEU A 63 -0.80 -4.31 4.65
N GLY A 64 -0.20 -5.32 4.04
CA GLY A 64 -0.76 -6.04 2.92
C GLY A 64 0.24 -6.21 1.80
N HIS A 65 0.20 -7.37 1.16
CA HIS A 65 1.08 -7.69 0.04
C HIS A 65 0.39 -8.56 -1.01
N GLU A 66 -0.92 -8.74 -0.89
CA GLU A 66 -1.71 -9.55 -1.81
C GLU A 66 -2.94 -8.76 -2.22
N GLY A 67 -3.22 -8.73 -3.50
CA GLY A 67 -4.42 -8.04 -3.96
C GLY A 67 -4.60 -8.10 -5.46
N SER A 68 -5.73 -7.58 -5.90
CA SER A 68 -6.02 -7.39 -7.31
C SER A 68 -6.87 -6.14 -7.49
N GLY A 69 -6.77 -5.54 -8.66
CA GLY A 69 -7.52 -4.34 -8.94
C GLY A 69 -7.35 -3.88 -10.37
N THR A 70 -7.81 -2.67 -10.62
CA THR A 70 -7.75 -2.05 -11.94
C THR A 70 -6.86 -0.81 -11.88
N VAL A 71 -5.95 -0.69 -12.84
CA VAL A 71 -5.09 0.50 -12.96
C VAL A 71 -5.95 1.70 -13.34
N THR A 72 -5.84 2.79 -12.58
CA THR A 72 -6.58 4.03 -12.85
C THR A 72 -5.69 5.13 -13.39
N ALA A 73 -4.41 5.14 -13.03
CA ALA A 73 -3.44 6.12 -13.51
C ALA A 73 -2.03 5.52 -13.45
N VAL A 74 -1.15 6.04 -14.28
CA VAL A 74 0.26 5.63 -14.30
C VAL A 74 1.15 6.85 -14.22
N GLY A 75 2.28 6.71 -13.53
CA GLY A 75 3.32 7.73 -13.50
C GLY A 75 4.17 7.71 -14.77
N GLU A 76 5.11 8.64 -14.86
CA GLU A 76 6.04 8.68 -15.99
C GLU A 76 6.86 7.40 -16.07
N ARG A 77 7.23 7.01 -17.28
CA ARG A 77 8.06 5.83 -17.58
C ARG A 77 7.40 4.48 -17.30
N VAL A 78 6.14 4.46 -16.96
CA VAL A 78 5.39 3.20 -16.82
C VAL A 78 4.97 2.75 -18.22
N THR A 79 5.43 1.57 -18.64
CA THR A 79 5.18 1.05 -19.98
C THR A 79 4.45 -0.30 -20.00
N LYS A 80 4.55 -1.08 -18.91
CA LYS A 80 3.97 -2.43 -18.87
C LYS A 80 2.47 -2.46 -18.67
N VAL A 81 1.91 -1.45 -18.04
CA VAL A 81 0.49 -1.37 -17.73
C VAL A 81 -0.07 -0.04 -18.16
N LYS A 82 -1.37 -0.01 -18.42
CA LYS A 82 -2.12 1.19 -18.82
C LYS A 82 -3.38 1.31 -17.98
N PRO A 83 -3.95 2.52 -17.83
CA PRO A 83 -5.25 2.68 -17.18
C PRO A 83 -6.29 1.76 -17.82
N GLY A 84 -7.10 1.12 -16.99
CA GLY A 84 -8.12 0.15 -17.38
C GLY A 84 -7.67 -1.30 -17.32
N MET A 85 -6.38 -1.58 -17.21
CA MET A 85 -5.89 -2.96 -17.12
C MET A 85 -6.10 -3.52 -15.71
N LYS A 86 -6.47 -4.79 -15.65
CA LYS A 86 -6.57 -5.53 -14.39
C LYS A 86 -5.20 -6.09 -14.04
N VAL A 87 -4.84 -5.98 -12.75
CA VAL A 87 -3.51 -6.37 -12.27
C VAL A 87 -3.60 -7.14 -10.96
N VAL A 88 -2.58 -7.93 -10.71
CA VAL A 88 -2.36 -8.60 -9.44
C VAL A 88 -1.25 -7.87 -8.71
N LEU A 89 -1.47 -7.59 -7.43
CA LEU A 89 -0.49 -6.97 -6.54
C LEU A 89 0.18 -8.07 -5.73
N SER A 90 1.50 -8.11 -5.76
CA SER A 90 2.27 -9.16 -5.11
C SER A 90 3.55 -8.58 -4.50
N TRP A 91 4.04 -9.22 -3.45
CA TRP A 91 5.33 -8.89 -2.86
C TRP A 91 6.51 -9.41 -3.70
N LEU A 92 6.24 -10.31 -4.64
CA LEU A 92 7.28 -10.87 -5.48
C LEU A 92 7.84 -9.80 -6.41
N LYS A 93 9.16 -9.62 -6.35
CA LYS A 93 9.83 -8.65 -7.18
C LYS A 93 9.90 -9.14 -8.62
N GLY A 94 9.46 -8.32 -9.56
CA GLY A 94 9.57 -8.60 -10.98
C GLY A 94 10.88 -8.10 -11.57
N ARG A 95 10.93 -8.02 -12.90
CA ARG A 95 12.10 -7.55 -13.66
C ARG A 95 11.99 -6.06 -14.04
N GLY A 96 10.99 -5.38 -13.54
CA GLY A 96 10.77 -3.98 -13.86
C GLY A 96 11.67 -3.03 -13.08
N ALA A 97 11.40 -1.74 -13.22
CA ALA A 97 12.09 -0.72 -12.46
C ALA A 97 11.84 -0.87 -10.96
N ASP A 98 12.86 -0.58 -10.18
CA ASP A 98 12.73 -0.54 -8.72
C ASP A 98 12.50 0.91 -8.32
N VAL A 99 11.35 1.18 -7.73
CA VAL A 99 10.97 2.53 -7.33
C VAL A 99 10.68 2.58 -5.84
N PRO A 100 10.85 3.75 -5.21
CA PRO A 100 10.55 3.89 -3.77
C PRO A 100 9.09 3.57 -3.47
N GLY A 101 8.85 3.00 -2.30
CA GLY A 101 7.50 2.80 -1.78
C GLY A 101 6.80 4.12 -1.49
N THR A 102 5.49 4.05 -1.40
CA THR A 102 4.66 5.21 -1.15
C THR A 102 4.47 5.42 0.35
N VAL A 103 4.42 6.68 0.76
CA VAL A 103 4.06 7.07 2.12
C VAL A 103 2.82 7.93 2.04
N TYR A 104 1.76 7.52 2.75
CA TYR A 104 0.51 8.25 2.78
C TYR A 104 0.46 9.22 3.94
N GLN A 105 -0.31 10.29 3.79
CA GLN A 105 -0.56 11.25 4.85
C GLN A 105 -1.87 10.92 5.55
N SER A 106 -1.93 11.12 6.86
CA SER A 106 -3.13 10.95 7.66
C SER A 106 -3.19 12.03 8.74
N GLU A 107 -4.31 12.09 9.47
CA GLU A 107 -4.48 13.06 10.57
C GLU A 107 -3.44 12.89 11.68
N ILE A 108 -2.90 11.69 11.82
CA ILE A 108 -1.94 11.35 12.88
C ILE A 108 -0.51 11.23 12.36
N GLY A 109 -0.26 11.62 11.11
CA GLY A 109 1.06 11.59 10.51
C GLY A 109 1.13 10.70 9.28
N ARG A 110 2.31 10.16 9.00
CA ARG A 110 2.56 9.36 7.81
C ARG A 110 2.20 7.90 8.05
N ALA A 111 1.53 7.28 7.09
CA ALA A 111 1.29 5.84 7.08
C ALA A 111 2.23 5.20 6.05
N HIS A 112 3.11 4.34 6.52
CA HIS A 112 4.10 3.65 5.67
C HIS A 112 3.52 2.38 5.08
N VAL A 113 3.98 2.03 3.91
CA VAL A 113 3.60 0.81 3.20
C VAL A 113 4.72 -0.21 3.23
#